data_c3f40be7beb4f5f0385a6904e964c5d8
#
_entry.id   c3f40be7beb4f5f0385a6904e964c5d8
#
_cell.length_a   1.000
_cell.length_b   1.000
_cell.length_c   1.000
_cell.angle_alpha   90.00
_cell.angle_beta   90.00
_cell.angle_gamma   90.00
#
_symmetry.space_group_name_H-M   'P 1'
#
loop_
_entity.id
_entity.type
_entity.pdbx_description
1 polymer ?
#
loop_
_entity_poly.entity_id
_entity_poly.type
_entity_poly.pdbx_seq_one_letter_code
_entity_poly.pdbx_strand_id
1 'polypeptide(L)'
;MNIGLFTDTYFPQLSGVATSIKTLKDALEEQGHNVFIFTTTDPHIKKGTIEPNVFRFSSIPFVSFTDRRIAFRGFFEATKVAKEVKLDIVHTQTEFALGTIGKYVAHQLKIPAIHTYHTMYEDYLHYVLNGHLL
;
A
#
# COMPACT_ATOMS: atom_id res chain seq x y z
N MET A 1 9.43 -13.72 -9.21
CA MET A 1 9.77 -12.80 -8.12
C MET A 1 8.61 -12.71 -7.14
N ASN A 2 8.94 -12.38 -5.90
CA ASN A 2 7.95 -12.10 -4.88
C ASN A 2 7.80 -10.58 -4.81
N ILE A 3 6.64 -10.09 -5.21
CA ILE A 3 6.37 -8.66 -5.41
C ILE A 3 5.36 -8.19 -4.38
N GLY A 4 5.70 -7.16 -3.63
CA GLY A 4 4.79 -6.54 -2.67
C GLY A 4 4.19 -5.27 -3.26
N LEU A 5 2.88 -5.24 -3.42
CA LEU A 5 2.14 -4.05 -3.84
C LEU A 5 1.57 -3.38 -2.59
N PHE A 6 2.08 -2.19 -2.27
CA PHE A 6 1.69 -1.43 -1.08
C PHE A 6 0.74 -0.31 -1.50
N THR A 7 -0.46 -0.32 -0.96
CA THR A 7 -1.51 0.63 -1.34
C THR A 7 -2.44 0.94 -0.18
N ASP A 8 -2.83 2.21 -0.07
CA ASP A 8 -3.85 2.62 0.92
C ASP A 8 -5.26 2.27 0.45
N THR A 9 -5.43 1.99 -0.84
CA THR A 9 -6.73 1.73 -1.45
C THR A 9 -6.74 0.36 -2.13
N TYR A 10 -7.67 -0.51 -1.72
CA TYR A 10 -7.86 -1.81 -2.35
C TYR A 10 -9.31 -2.26 -2.15
N PHE A 11 -9.69 -3.36 -2.80
CA PHE A 11 -11.03 -3.92 -2.61
C PHE A 11 -11.27 -4.22 -1.11
N PRO A 12 -12.50 -4.09 -0.60
CA PRO A 12 -13.74 -3.88 -1.33
C PRO A 12 -14.03 -2.43 -1.75
N GLN A 13 -13.12 -1.49 -1.51
CA GLN A 13 -13.31 -0.13 -2.01
C GLN A 13 -13.26 -0.13 -3.53
N LEU A 14 -14.32 0.38 -4.16
CA LEU A 14 -14.38 0.48 -5.61
C LEU A 14 -13.72 1.79 -6.04
N SER A 15 -12.60 1.69 -6.70
CA SER A 15 -11.86 2.86 -7.20
C SER A 15 -11.03 2.47 -8.43
N GLY A 16 -10.64 3.47 -9.21
CA GLY A 16 -9.75 3.26 -10.34
C GLY A 16 -8.40 2.70 -9.91
N VAL A 17 -7.91 3.13 -8.75
CA VAL A 17 -6.63 2.64 -8.21
C VAL A 17 -6.73 1.16 -7.85
N ALA A 18 -7.78 0.76 -7.13
CA ALA A 18 -7.98 -0.65 -6.76
C ALA A 18 -8.09 -1.54 -7.99
N THR A 19 -8.84 -1.09 -9.00
CA THR A 19 -9.00 -1.83 -10.26
C THR A 19 -7.66 -1.96 -10.99
N SER A 20 -6.89 -0.89 -11.06
CA SER A 20 -5.56 -0.88 -11.69
C SER A 20 -4.62 -1.85 -10.99
N ILE A 21 -4.63 -1.88 -9.67
CA ILE A 21 -3.78 -2.77 -8.88
C ILE A 21 -4.15 -4.23 -9.13
N LYS A 22 -5.45 -4.54 -9.18
CA LYS A 22 -5.90 -5.90 -9.46
C LYS A 22 -5.47 -6.35 -10.87
N THR A 23 -5.58 -5.46 -11.85
CA THR A 23 -5.15 -5.75 -13.22
C THR A 23 -3.65 -6.03 -13.25
N LEU A 24 -2.85 -5.22 -12.58
CA LEU A 24 -1.41 -5.43 -12.48
C LEU A 24 -1.07 -6.76 -11.79
N LYS A 25 -1.75 -7.04 -10.68
CA LYS A 25 -1.56 -8.29 -9.93
C LYS A 25 -1.83 -9.49 -10.82
N ASP A 26 -2.97 -9.50 -11.51
CA ASP A 26 -3.35 -10.61 -12.39
C ASP A 26 -2.33 -10.81 -13.52
N ALA A 27 -1.87 -9.74 -14.13
CA ALA A 27 -0.89 -9.80 -15.20
C ALA A 27 0.47 -10.35 -14.71
N LEU A 28 0.91 -9.92 -13.55
CA LEU A 28 2.17 -10.39 -12.96
C LEU A 28 2.08 -11.87 -12.58
N GLU A 29 0.94 -12.28 -12.04
CA GLU A 29 0.73 -13.69 -11.68
C GLU A 29 0.71 -14.58 -12.92
N GLU A 30 0.14 -14.12 -14.03
CA GLU A 30 0.18 -14.83 -15.31
C GLU A 30 1.62 -15.06 -15.79
N GLN A 31 2.53 -14.13 -15.45
CA GLN A 31 3.94 -14.25 -15.82
C GLN A 31 4.73 -15.10 -14.82
N GLY A 32 4.07 -15.69 -13.83
CA GLY A 32 4.72 -16.59 -12.89
C GLY A 32 5.25 -15.93 -11.62
N HIS A 33 4.92 -14.66 -11.39
CA HIS A 33 5.33 -13.98 -10.17
C HIS A 33 4.34 -14.21 -9.04
N ASN A 34 4.82 -14.14 -7.81
CA ASN A 34 3.98 -14.15 -6.61
C ASN A 34 3.73 -12.70 -6.21
N VAL A 35 2.48 -12.34 -6.09
CA VAL A 35 2.09 -10.95 -5.76
C VAL A 35 1.37 -10.92 -4.42
N PHE A 36 1.84 -10.06 -3.55
CA PHE A 36 1.30 -9.87 -2.20
C PHE A 36 0.81 -8.44 -2.06
N ILE A 37 -0.41 -8.27 -1.59
CA ILE A 37 -1.01 -6.94 -1.38
C ILE A 37 -0.86 -6.55 0.08
N PHE A 38 -0.27 -5.40 0.33
CA PHE A 38 -0.15 -4.81 1.65
C PHE A 38 -1.03 -3.55 1.66
N THR A 39 -2.11 -3.60 2.41
CA THR A 39 -3.11 -2.54 2.40
C THR A 39 -3.66 -2.27 3.79
N THR A 40 -4.65 -1.39 3.87
CA THR A 40 -5.26 -1.00 5.13
C THR A 40 -6.40 -1.93 5.51
N THR A 41 -6.74 -1.95 6.78
CA THR A 41 -7.96 -2.60 7.24
C THR A 41 -9.17 -1.89 6.64
N ASP A 42 -10.25 -2.65 6.44
CA ASP A 42 -11.51 -2.12 5.91
C ASP A 42 -12.66 -2.64 6.77
N PRO A 43 -13.57 -1.76 7.22
CA PRO A 43 -14.67 -2.17 8.08
C PRO A 43 -15.67 -3.11 7.41
N HIS A 44 -15.67 -3.19 6.08
CA HIS A 44 -16.54 -4.10 5.33
C HIS A 44 -15.98 -5.53 5.26
N ILE A 45 -14.73 -5.72 5.67
CA ILE A 45 -14.12 -7.05 5.75
C ILE A 45 -14.37 -7.61 7.15
N LYS A 46 -15.00 -8.76 7.24
CA LYS A 46 -15.23 -9.44 8.51
C LYS A 46 -13.90 -9.78 9.17
N LYS A 47 -13.79 -9.47 10.46
CA LYS A 47 -12.63 -9.83 11.25
C LYS A 47 -12.40 -11.35 11.19
N GLY A 48 -11.17 -11.75 10.87
CA GLY A 48 -10.83 -13.15 10.72
C GLY A 48 -11.03 -13.72 9.32
N THR A 49 -11.52 -12.93 8.38
CA THR A 49 -11.60 -13.35 6.97
C THR A 49 -10.20 -13.55 6.42
N ILE A 50 -9.96 -14.68 5.77
CA ILE A 50 -8.68 -14.97 5.12
C ILE A 50 -8.79 -14.53 3.67
N GLU A 51 -7.92 -13.59 3.28
CA GLU A 51 -7.78 -13.14 1.90
C GLU A 51 -6.41 -13.64 1.40
N PRO A 52 -6.37 -14.53 0.40
CA PRO A 52 -5.09 -15.07 -0.08
C PRO A 52 -4.17 -13.96 -0.56
N ASN A 53 -2.95 -13.93 -0.01
CA ASN A 53 -1.90 -12.98 -0.36
C ASN A 53 -2.29 -11.51 -0.18
N VAL A 54 -3.25 -11.22 0.67
CA VAL A 54 -3.63 -9.85 1.04
C VAL A 54 -3.41 -9.69 2.55
N PHE A 55 -2.59 -8.72 2.90
CA PHE A 55 -2.27 -8.41 4.30
C PHE A 55 -2.77 -7.02 4.62
N ARG A 56 -3.54 -6.90 5.68
CA ARG A 56 -4.15 -5.63 6.08
C ARG A 56 -3.60 -5.15 7.40
N PHE A 57 -3.20 -3.89 7.40
CA PHE A 57 -2.58 -3.25 8.56
C PHE A 57 -3.43 -2.07 9.01
N SER A 58 -3.57 -1.91 10.30
CA SER A 58 -4.22 -0.73 10.84
C SER A 58 -3.40 0.49 10.50
N SER A 59 -3.99 1.42 9.76
CA SER A 59 -3.37 2.68 9.45
C SER A 59 -4.33 3.80 9.81
N ILE A 60 -3.77 4.85 10.38
CA ILE A 60 -4.52 6.05 10.67
C ILE A 60 -4.03 7.11 9.71
N PRO A 61 -4.88 7.55 8.75
CA PRO A 61 -4.47 8.52 7.72
C PRO A 61 -3.95 9.83 8.31
N PHE A 62 -4.48 10.18 9.48
CA PHE A 62 -4.05 11.38 10.20
C PHE A 62 -3.57 10.96 11.57
N VAL A 63 -2.27 10.70 11.67
CA VAL A 63 -1.67 10.27 12.92
C VAL A 63 -1.60 11.46 13.86
N SER A 64 -2.47 11.48 14.88
CA SER A 64 -2.31 12.39 15.99
C SER A 64 -1.14 11.92 16.84
N PHE A 65 -0.59 12.81 17.69
CA PHE A 65 0.53 12.43 18.54
C PHE A 65 0.20 11.25 19.47
N THR A 66 -1.09 11.03 19.75
CA THR A 66 -1.54 9.94 20.62
C THR A 66 -1.52 8.59 19.91
N ASP A 67 -1.49 8.55 18.56
CA ASP A 67 -1.62 7.34 17.78
C ASP A 67 -0.29 6.80 17.22
N ARG A 68 0.83 7.33 17.70
CA ARG A 68 2.17 6.91 17.25
C ARG A 68 2.41 5.42 17.40
N ARG A 69 1.88 4.81 18.47
CA ARG A 69 2.07 3.37 18.73
C ARG A 69 1.46 2.52 17.61
N ILE A 70 0.29 2.90 17.11
CA ILE A 70 -0.41 2.17 16.05
C ILE A 70 0.38 2.33 14.75
N ALA A 71 0.87 3.52 14.44
CA ALA A 71 1.68 3.76 13.26
C ALA A 71 2.95 2.91 13.27
N PHE A 72 3.69 2.91 14.38
CA PHE A 72 4.91 2.11 14.51
C PHE A 72 4.63 0.61 14.40
N ARG A 73 3.52 0.15 14.98
CA ARG A 73 3.13 -1.25 14.88
C ARG A 73 2.96 -1.68 13.41
N GLY A 74 2.32 -0.84 12.60
CA GLY A 74 2.15 -1.13 11.18
C GLY A 74 3.47 -1.29 10.44
N PHE A 75 4.45 -0.45 10.73
CA PHE A 75 5.80 -0.57 10.15
C PHE A 75 6.45 -1.90 10.50
N PHE A 76 6.42 -2.29 11.78
CA PHE A 76 7.05 -3.53 12.23
C PHE A 76 6.32 -4.76 11.71
N GLU A 77 4.99 -4.76 11.76
CA GLU A 77 4.20 -5.89 11.28
C GLU A 77 4.38 -6.11 9.78
N ALA A 78 4.36 -5.03 9.00
CA ALA A 78 4.56 -5.13 7.56
C ALA A 78 5.96 -5.65 7.23
N THR A 79 6.98 -5.19 7.94
CA THR A 79 8.35 -5.69 7.75
C THR A 79 8.45 -7.18 8.06
N LYS A 80 7.80 -7.62 9.13
CA LYS A 80 7.79 -9.03 9.51
C LYS A 80 7.16 -9.89 8.42
N VAL A 81 5.98 -9.49 7.92
CA VAL A 81 5.29 -10.21 6.85
C VAL A 81 6.14 -10.22 5.59
N ALA A 82 6.73 -9.09 5.23
CA ALA A 82 7.58 -8.99 4.04
C ALA A 82 8.77 -9.95 4.10
N LYS A 83 9.36 -10.13 5.28
CA LYS A 83 10.43 -11.11 5.48
C LYS A 83 9.90 -12.53 5.33
N GLU A 84 8.75 -12.82 5.90
CA GLU A 84 8.15 -14.17 5.86
C GLU A 84 7.82 -14.60 4.43
N VAL A 85 7.30 -13.68 3.62
CA VAL A 85 6.98 -13.97 2.22
C VAL A 85 8.17 -13.76 1.28
N LYS A 86 9.30 -13.32 1.81
CA LYS A 86 10.56 -13.15 1.07
C LYS A 86 10.41 -12.22 -0.13
N LEU A 87 9.97 -11.00 0.11
CA LEU A 87 9.80 -10.01 -0.95
C LEU A 87 11.13 -9.73 -1.67
N ASP A 88 11.05 -9.67 -2.99
CA ASP A 88 12.17 -9.27 -3.86
C ASP A 88 12.11 -7.80 -4.22
N ILE A 89 10.93 -7.23 -4.26
CA ILE A 89 10.73 -5.83 -4.62
C ILE A 89 9.48 -5.28 -3.95
N VAL A 90 9.52 -4.01 -3.62
CA VAL A 90 8.37 -3.24 -3.13
C VAL A 90 7.88 -2.31 -4.23
N HIS A 91 6.59 -2.33 -4.50
CA HIS A 91 5.96 -1.44 -5.46
C HIS A 91 4.85 -0.68 -4.75
N THR A 92 5.09 0.60 -4.48
CA THR A 92 4.10 1.45 -3.81
C THR A 92 3.17 2.07 -4.85
N GLN A 93 1.88 2.10 -4.51
CA GLN A 93 0.81 2.56 -5.42
C GLN A 93 0.18 3.86 -4.94
N THR A 94 0.34 4.19 -3.66
CA THR A 94 -0.17 5.40 -3.06
C THR A 94 0.91 6.05 -2.21
N GLU A 95 0.75 7.32 -1.88
CA GLU A 95 1.78 8.13 -1.20
C GLU A 95 1.57 8.23 0.31
N PHE A 96 0.44 7.72 0.83
CA PHE A 96 0.07 7.87 2.23
C PHE A 96 0.70 6.79 3.11
N ALA A 97 -0.07 6.23 4.03
CA ALA A 97 0.47 5.33 5.05
C ALA A 97 1.20 4.13 4.46
N LEU A 98 0.56 3.40 3.56
CA LEU A 98 1.16 2.20 2.98
C LEU A 98 2.32 2.52 2.03
N GLY A 99 2.30 3.66 1.37
CA GLY A 99 3.44 4.12 0.58
C GLY A 99 4.67 4.36 1.44
N THR A 100 4.48 5.00 2.59
CA THR A 100 5.55 5.23 3.55
C THR A 100 6.04 3.92 4.17
N ILE A 101 5.11 3.05 4.56
CA ILE A 101 5.45 1.73 5.09
C ILE A 101 6.23 0.92 4.06
N GLY A 102 5.82 0.97 2.79
CA GLY A 102 6.52 0.25 1.73
C GLY A 102 7.96 0.71 1.55
N LYS A 103 8.20 2.01 1.58
CA LYS A 103 9.57 2.55 1.52
C LYS A 103 10.41 2.08 2.70
N TYR A 104 9.82 2.09 3.89
CA TYR A 104 10.49 1.62 5.10
C TYR A 104 10.86 0.14 4.99
N VAL A 105 9.91 -0.70 4.55
CA VAL A 105 10.14 -2.13 4.37
C VAL A 105 11.27 -2.38 3.37
N ALA A 106 11.24 -1.71 2.23
CA ALA A 106 12.28 -1.85 1.22
C ALA A 106 13.66 -1.48 1.79
N HIS A 107 13.74 -0.40 2.56
CA HIS A 107 14.98 0.02 3.20
C HIS A 107 15.46 -1.02 4.21
N GLN A 108 14.57 -1.51 5.06
CA GLN A 108 14.93 -2.51 6.07
C GLN A 108 15.40 -3.83 5.46
N LEU A 109 14.77 -4.25 4.38
CA LEU A 109 15.11 -5.50 3.71
C LEU A 109 16.21 -5.34 2.66
N LYS A 110 16.64 -4.11 2.39
CA LYS A 110 17.64 -3.79 1.36
C LYS A 110 17.25 -4.31 -0.01
N ILE A 111 15.98 -4.12 -0.36
CA ILE A 111 15.44 -4.49 -1.67
C ILE A 111 14.98 -3.24 -2.41
N PRO A 112 14.87 -3.31 -3.74
CA PRO A 112 14.45 -2.14 -4.52
C PRO A 112 12.99 -1.77 -4.26
N ALA A 113 12.70 -0.49 -4.43
CA ALA A 113 11.36 0.04 -4.34
C ALA A 113 11.08 0.87 -5.58
N ILE A 114 9.89 0.69 -6.16
CA ILE A 114 9.39 1.51 -7.25
C ILE A 114 8.05 2.10 -6.85
N HIS A 115 7.65 3.17 -7.49
CA HIS A 115 6.40 3.86 -7.18
C HIS A 115 5.64 4.19 -8.46
N THR A 116 4.34 3.93 -8.47
CA THR A 116 3.45 4.36 -9.55
C THR A 116 2.58 5.51 -9.03
N TYR A 117 2.63 6.63 -9.74
CA TYR A 117 1.79 7.78 -9.43
C TYR A 117 0.47 7.61 -10.16
N HIS A 118 -0.61 7.48 -9.40
CA HIS A 118 -1.97 7.46 -9.93
C HIS A 118 -2.58 8.85 -9.97
N THR A 119 -1.97 9.80 -9.27
CA THR A 119 -2.42 11.18 -9.18
C THR A 119 -1.37 12.08 -9.80
N MET A 120 -1.78 12.92 -10.73
CA MET A 120 -0.92 13.92 -11.34
C MET A 120 -0.85 15.11 -10.38
N TYR A 121 0.21 15.15 -9.57
CA TYR A 121 0.40 16.20 -8.58
C TYR A 121 0.41 17.60 -9.17
N GLU A 122 1.02 17.77 -10.33
CA GLU A 122 1.08 19.06 -11.00
C GLU A 122 -0.33 19.58 -11.31
N ASP A 123 -1.19 18.72 -11.85
CA ASP A 123 -2.57 19.08 -12.16
C ASP A 123 -3.35 19.34 -10.88
N TYR A 124 -3.14 18.51 -9.87
CA TYR A 124 -3.81 18.68 -8.59
C TYR A 124 -3.37 19.97 -7.89
N LEU A 125 -2.08 20.24 -7.90
CA LEU A 125 -1.53 21.46 -7.30
C LEU A 125 -2.04 22.70 -8.02
N HIS A 126 -2.12 22.65 -9.36
CA HIS A 126 -2.68 23.72 -10.17
C HIS A 126 -4.14 24.00 -9.79
N TYR A 127 -4.93 22.94 -9.63
CA TYR A 127 -6.32 23.06 -9.19
C TYR A 127 -6.43 23.74 -7.83
N VAL A 128 -5.59 23.35 -6.88
CA VAL A 128 -5.56 23.91 -5.53
C VAL A 128 -5.13 25.39 -5.57
N LEU A 129 -4.12 25.72 -6.34
CA LEU A 129 -3.58 27.08 -6.40
C LEU A 129 -4.49 28.06 -7.16
N ASN A 130 -5.44 27.57 -7.95
CA ASN A 130 -6.38 28.39 -8.66
C ASN A 130 -7.57 28.84 -7.81
N GLY A 131 -7.41 28.91 -6.50
CA GLY A 131 -8.35 29.55 -5.61
C GLY A 131 -9.32 28.63 -4.90
N HIS A 132 -9.15 27.33 -5.02
CA HIS A 132 -10.08 26.39 -4.39
C HIS A 132 -9.75 26.12 -2.93
N LEU A 133 -8.55 26.47 -2.46
CA LEU A 133 -8.13 26.33 -1.08
C LEU A 133 -7.58 27.62 -0.49
N LEU A 134 -7.66 28.72 -1.21
CA LEU A 134 -7.25 30.02 -0.71
C LEU A 134 -8.47 30.85 -0.25
#